data_4e67b6c20edffa29bfc00cd65b8cbeba
#
_entry.id   4e67b6c20edffa29bfc00cd65b8cbeba
#
_cell.length_a   1.000
_cell.length_b   1.000
_cell.length_c   1.000
_cell.angle_alpha   90.00
_cell.angle_beta   90.00
_cell.angle_gamma   90.00
#
_symmetry.space_group_name_H-M   'P 1'
#
loop_
_entity.id
_entity.type
_entity.pdbx_description
1 polymer ?
#
loop_
_entity_poly.entity_id
_entity_poly.type
_entity_poly.pdbx_seq_one_letter_code
_entity_poly.pdbx_strand_id
1 'polypeptide(L)' 'MVKVASIKGIIKDLKPGQQKTMRKHARHHSLKHMRSMALAMKKGATFQTAHRRAMRSVGK' A
#
# COMPACT_ATOMS: atom_id res chain seq x y z
N MET A 1 3.75 7.02 11.13
CA MET A 1 3.75 5.55 11.12
C MET A 1 2.33 5.02 11.20
N VAL A 2 1.99 4.03 10.37
CA VAL A 2 0.64 3.47 10.29
C VAL A 2 0.61 2.11 10.97
N LYS A 3 -0.41 1.88 11.80
CA LYS A 3 -0.61 0.59 12.44
C LYS A 3 -1.08 -0.42 11.39
N VAL A 4 -0.57 -1.65 11.46
CA VAL A 4 -0.98 -2.72 10.54
C VAL A 4 -2.50 -2.92 10.57
N ALA A 5 -3.09 -2.84 11.75
CA ALA A 5 -4.55 -2.98 11.90
C ALA A 5 -5.32 -1.95 11.08
N SER A 6 -4.76 -0.75 10.90
CA SER A 6 -5.42 0.32 10.15
C SER A 6 -5.48 0.04 8.64
N ILE A 7 -4.55 -0.77 8.11
CA ILE A 7 -4.53 -1.07 6.69
C ILE A 7 -5.17 -2.41 6.33
N LYS A 8 -5.57 -3.20 7.30
CA LYS A 8 -6.17 -4.52 7.05
C LYS A 8 -7.32 -4.46 6.05
N GLY A 9 -8.23 -3.52 6.24
CA GLY A 9 -9.36 -3.37 5.33
C GLY A 9 -8.96 -2.88 3.96
N ILE A 10 -7.85 -2.13 3.89
CA ILE A 10 -7.35 -1.58 2.63
C ILE A 10 -6.75 -2.67 1.76
N ILE A 11 -6.03 -3.62 2.37
CA ILE A 11 -5.26 -4.63 1.63
C ILE A 11 -5.96 -5.98 1.52
N LYS A 12 -7.14 -6.14 2.11
CA LYS A 12 -7.83 -7.44 2.17
C LYS A 12 -8.07 -8.09 0.80
N ASP A 13 -8.24 -7.28 -0.23
CA ASP A 13 -8.53 -7.78 -1.58
C ASP A 13 -7.27 -8.03 -2.40
N LEU A 14 -6.10 -7.78 -1.83
CA LEU A 14 -4.84 -8.00 -2.52
C LEU A 14 -4.39 -9.44 -2.38
N LYS A 15 -3.49 -9.86 -3.26
CA LYS A 15 -2.87 -11.18 -3.18
C LYS A 15 -2.06 -11.32 -1.89
N PRO A 16 -1.97 -12.53 -1.32
CA PRO A 16 -1.25 -12.72 -0.04
C PRO A 16 0.16 -12.15 -0.02
N GLY A 17 0.91 -12.31 -1.10
CA GLY A 17 2.26 -11.74 -1.20
C GLY A 17 2.26 -10.24 -1.15
N GLN A 18 1.29 -9.60 -1.80
CA GLN A 18 1.16 -8.15 -1.79
C GLN A 18 0.75 -7.67 -0.41
N GLN A 19 -0.15 -8.37 0.26
CA GLN A 19 -0.55 -8.03 1.63
C GLN A 19 0.65 -8.05 2.58
N LYS A 20 1.48 -9.07 2.46
CA LYS A 20 2.67 -9.20 3.30
C LYS A 20 3.62 -8.01 3.06
N THR A 21 3.86 -7.68 1.81
CA THR A 21 4.72 -6.55 1.44
C THR A 21 4.15 -5.24 1.97
N MET A 22 2.84 -5.05 1.84
CA MET A 22 2.19 -3.85 2.32
C MET A 22 2.31 -3.69 3.84
N ARG A 23 2.15 -4.78 4.58
CA ARG A 23 2.32 -4.73 6.04
C ARG A 23 3.71 -4.29 6.45
N LYS A 24 4.73 -4.75 5.73
CA LYS A 24 6.11 -4.33 5.99
C LYS A 24 6.30 -2.85 5.74
N HIS A 25 5.72 -2.33 4.68
CA HIS A 25 5.88 -0.94 4.29
C HIS A 25 5.03 0.02 5.12
N ALA A 26 3.98 -0.46 5.77
CA ALA A 26 3.12 0.38 6.60
C ALA A 26 3.90 1.09 7.72
N ARG A 27 5.03 0.53 8.11
CA ARG A 27 5.87 1.09 9.16
C ARG A 27 6.58 2.37 8.73
N HIS A 28 6.72 2.59 7.43
CA HIS A 28 7.52 3.69 6.88
C HIS A 28 6.70 4.74 6.12
N HIS A 29 5.43 4.47 5.89
CA HIS A 29 4.60 5.34 5.07
C HIS A 29 3.31 5.72 5.78
N SER A 30 2.72 6.85 5.36
CA SER A 30 1.45 7.30 5.91
C SER A 30 0.30 6.41 5.42
N LEU A 31 -0.84 6.51 6.11
CA LEU A 31 -2.03 5.78 5.70
C LEU A 31 -2.48 6.19 4.29
N LYS A 32 -2.37 7.48 3.98
CA LYS A 32 -2.70 7.99 2.66
C LYS A 32 -1.85 7.34 1.57
N HIS A 33 -0.54 7.19 1.84
CA HIS A 33 0.38 6.52 0.92
C HIS A 33 -0.02 5.05 0.73
N MET A 34 -0.28 4.35 1.83
CA MET A 34 -0.65 2.94 1.77
C MET A 34 -1.97 2.73 1.01
N ARG A 35 -2.92 3.62 1.20
CA ARG A 35 -4.19 3.58 0.49
C ARG A 35 -4.00 3.75 -1.01
N SER A 36 -3.18 4.73 -1.39
CA SER A 36 -2.87 4.99 -2.80
C SER A 36 -2.27 3.77 -3.46
N MET A 37 -1.31 3.12 -2.79
CA MET A 37 -0.67 1.92 -3.29
C MET A 37 -1.66 0.76 -3.43
N ALA A 38 -2.48 0.54 -2.42
CA ALA A 38 -3.46 -0.55 -2.44
C ALA A 38 -4.45 -0.38 -3.59
N LEU A 39 -4.92 0.84 -3.81
CA LEU A 39 -5.84 1.14 -4.89
C LEU A 39 -5.23 0.83 -6.25
N ALA A 40 -3.97 1.24 -6.46
CA ALA A 40 -3.28 0.97 -7.71
C ALA A 40 -3.10 -0.54 -7.93
N MET A 41 -2.73 -1.27 -6.90
CA MET A 41 -2.55 -2.71 -6.99
C MET A 41 -3.87 -3.45 -7.26
N LYS A 42 -4.97 -2.97 -6.70
CA LYS A 42 -6.29 -3.53 -6.98
C LYS A 42 -6.66 -3.39 -8.45
N LYS A 43 -6.17 -2.34 -9.09
CA LYS A 43 -6.40 -2.08 -10.52
C LYS A 43 -5.43 -2.86 -11.41
N GLY A 44 -4.55 -3.65 -10.85
CA GLY A 44 -3.64 -4.50 -11.60
C GLY A 44 -2.18 -4.06 -11.60
N ALA A 45 -1.85 -2.96 -10.94
CA ALA A 45 -0.46 -2.50 -10.90
C ALA A 45 0.38 -3.41 -10.02
N THR A 46 1.67 -3.54 -10.37
CA THR A 46 2.61 -4.24 -9.52
C THR A 46 2.92 -3.38 -8.29
N PHE A 47 3.49 -4.00 -7.25
CA PHE A 47 3.90 -3.26 -6.07
C PHE A 47 4.85 -2.12 -6.42
N GLN A 48 5.85 -2.39 -7.27
CA GLN A 48 6.82 -1.37 -7.65
C GLN A 48 6.17 -0.18 -8.35
N THR A 49 5.26 -0.44 -9.28
CA THR A 49 4.54 0.62 -9.97
C THR A 49 3.65 1.41 -9.02
N ALA A 50 2.93 0.70 -8.15
CA ALA A 50 2.07 1.34 -7.16
C ALA A 50 2.88 2.23 -6.22
N HIS A 51 4.03 1.74 -5.77
CA HIS A 51 4.91 2.49 -4.89
C HIS A 51 5.43 3.77 -5.57
N ARG A 52 5.86 3.65 -6.81
CA ARG A 52 6.35 4.79 -7.57
C ARG A 52 5.27 5.86 -7.74
N ARG A 53 4.06 5.44 -8.08
CA ARG A 53 2.93 6.37 -8.23
C ARG A 53 2.58 7.06 -6.92
N ALA A 54 2.59 6.31 -5.82
CA ALA A 54 2.29 6.89 -4.51
C ALA A 54 3.36 7.89 -4.08
N MET A 55 4.64 7.60 -4.34
CA MET A 55 5.72 8.52 -4.05
C MET A 55 5.56 9.82 -4.81
N ARG A 56 5.04 9.75 -6.03
CA ARG A 56 4.82 10.91 -6.88
C ARG A 56 3.67 11.76 -6.38
N SER A 57 2.55 11.13 -6.04
CA SER A 57 1.32 11.85 -5.73
C SER A 57 1.17 12.20 -4.27
N VAL A 58 1.69 11.37 -3.39
CA VAL A 58 1.56 11.57 -1.94
C VAL A 58 2.89 11.98 -1.30
N GLY A 59 3.99 11.49 -1.81
CA GLY A 59 5.33 11.77 -1.32
C GLY A 59 5.81 10.82 -0.24
N LYS A 60 4.94 10.44 0.67
CA LYS A 60 5.34 9.56 1.78
C LYS A 60 4.35 8.47 2.06
#